data_917ec4d9f5e9ccdf4968fae4847c8865
#
_entry.id   917ec4d9f5e9ccdf4968fae4847c8865
#
_cell.length_a   1.000
_cell.length_b   1.000
_cell.length_c   1.000
_cell.angle_alpha   90.00
_cell.angle_beta   90.00
_cell.angle_gamma   90.00
#
_symmetry.space_group_name_H-M   'P 1'
#
loop_
_entity.id
_entity.type
_entity.pdbx_description
1 polymer ?
#
loop_
_entity_poly.entity_id
_entity_poly.type
_entity_poly.pdbx_seq_one_letter_code
_entity_poly.pdbx_strand_id
1 'polypeptide(L)'
;MSNCTFTLFIISLVQLGSSLLAQKDSTKILGEVHIKAIRSNSQMATSSSIIKTEELQHLNLGQDIPTLIQQLPALQLSTDAGNGIGYSYLYIRGMDAQRIQVNINGVPYNDAESQEVYWVNIPDLFSSADDIQVQRGIGFSAMGGTGLGGSISIKTTKRHLKPFLTYQTSFGSFNTYKNTLQASTGVLPDGWQITSRGSWIQSEGFVDRAWSRLGSFYLDVSKYGDRYTSHIIASHGRERTYQSWYGLSEEDYRAGDRQKNIAGTDYGSKAGEPFANQIDNYHQTHLQWIQNFLWKNGQQSSLTAYMTRGLGYYEDYKANQDFANYGNGLAGFGDLTRQLWLDNYLYGVNASHKIEKAQFSNTSAISFSYYMGDHFGRVNEFFTPPAGNALDRFYLNDAKKTDLTAFNKFVYQANKSSFVLDLQLRRVNYSSAGSLRNQSIFSFDKNFTFFNPKLGWSYTIDAKSKFYSFLGLSHREPVRSDFLDEDALSQPRPEKVYNLELGYEKKWTSSELKVNVFAMYFIDQLVPTGNINTVGAPIRQNVDKSYRAGAELEWNYCFSKKLSFYMNQYLAANRILDYKNYLIAYNESDYSVNVSASEQIYYTSTSIAFSPSWISYAELKYSPWSH
;
A
#
# COMPACT_ATOMS: atom_id res chain seq x y z
N MET A 1 24.25 32.74 9.91
CA MET A 1 25.48 31.92 9.82
C MET A 1 25.15 30.45 9.47
N SER A 2 24.30 30.20 8.43
CA SER A 2 23.85 28.83 8.11
C SER A 2 24.06 28.42 6.65
N ASN A 3 24.54 29.30 5.79
CA ASN A 3 24.65 29.03 4.34
C ASN A 3 26.04 28.57 3.86
N CYS A 4 27.06 28.57 4.74
CA CYS A 4 28.43 28.21 4.34
C CYS A 4 28.75 26.70 4.49
N THR A 5 28.04 25.99 5.35
CA THR A 5 28.32 24.57 5.66
C THR A 5 27.77 23.60 4.59
N PHE A 6 26.71 23.98 3.90
CA PHE A 6 26.09 23.13 2.86
C PHE A 6 26.89 23.14 1.55
N THR A 7 27.51 24.28 1.23
CA THR A 7 28.33 24.44 0.01
C THR A 7 29.66 23.67 0.10
N LEU A 8 30.24 23.53 1.29
CA LEU A 8 31.47 22.76 1.52
C LEU A 8 31.25 21.24 1.40
N PHE A 9 30.06 20.73 1.71
CA PHE A 9 29.77 19.30 1.59
C PHE A 9 29.61 18.87 0.13
N ILE A 10 29.09 19.74 -0.75
CA ILE A 10 28.95 19.48 -2.20
C ILE A 10 30.33 19.54 -2.90
N ILE A 11 31.21 20.44 -2.50
CA ILE A 11 32.54 20.58 -3.09
C ILE A 11 33.46 19.41 -2.73
N SER A 12 33.34 18.84 -1.53
CA SER A 12 34.13 17.65 -1.14
C SER A 12 33.69 16.37 -1.85
N LEU A 13 32.44 16.26 -2.29
CA LEU A 13 31.95 15.12 -3.07
C LEU A 13 32.44 15.16 -4.55
N VAL A 14 32.66 16.34 -5.10
CA VAL A 14 33.14 16.51 -6.49
C VAL A 14 34.64 16.23 -6.64
N GLN A 15 35.44 16.42 -5.58
CA GLN A 15 36.89 16.13 -5.65
C GLN A 15 37.25 14.64 -5.50
N LEU A 16 36.32 13.77 -5.10
CA LEU A 16 36.52 12.32 -5.02
C LEU A 16 36.38 11.59 -6.37
N GLY A 17 36.00 12.32 -7.44
CA GLY A 17 35.69 11.74 -8.75
C GLY A 17 36.86 11.55 -9.74
N SER A 18 38.10 11.89 -9.40
CA SER A 18 39.16 12.02 -10.42
C SER A 18 40.25 10.93 -10.43
N SER A 19 40.07 9.78 -9.80
CA SER A 19 41.02 8.66 -9.88
C SER A 19 40.34 7.29 -9.99
N LEU A 20 39.64 7.03 -11.11
CA LEU A 20 39.08 5.72 -11.41
C LEU A 20 39.78 5.12 -12.63
N LEU A 21 40.81 4.32 -12.35
CA LEU A 21 41.37 3.37 -13.33
C LEU A 21 40.40 2.19 -13.51
N ALA A 22 40.17 1.81 -14.75
CA ALA A 22 39.28 0.72 -15.13
C ALA A 22 39.73 -0.63 -14.53
N GLN A 23 38.88 -1.22 -13.70
CA GLN A 23 39.09 -2.56 -13.15
C GLN A 23 38.45 -3.60 -14.05
N LYS A 24 39.21 -4.67 -14.35
CA LYS A 24 38.81 -5.81 -15.17
C LYS A 24 37.64 -6.57 -14.55
N ASP A 25 36.57 -6.74 -15.31
CA ASP A 25 35.34 -7.41 -14.95
C ASP A 25 35.56 -8.93 -14.80
N SER A 26 35.71 -9.43 -13.58
CA SER A 26 35.76 -10.89 -13.31
C SER A 26 35.00 -11.35 -12.05
N THR A 27 34.14 -10.49 -11.48
CA THR A 27 33.27 -10.91 -10.37
C THR A 27 31.98 -11.54 -10.91
N LYS A 28 31.81 -12.86 -10.74
CA LYS A 28 30.51 -13.49 -10.85
C LYS A 28 29.55 -12.75 -9.93
N ILE A 29 28.64 -11.99 -10.53
CA ILE A 29 27.66 -11.16 -9.82
C ILE A 29 26.80 -12.11 -9.00
N LEU A 30 26.84 -12.03 -7.68
CA LEU A 30 25.80 -12.55 -6.81
C LEU A 30 24.51 -11.86 -7.23
N GLY A 31 23.70 -12.54 -8.03
CA GLY A 31 22.37 -12.05 -8.37
C GLY A 31 21.59 -11.85 -7.06
N GLU A 32 20.75 -10.85 -7.02
CA GLU A 32 19.87 -10.49 -5.92
C GLU A 32 19.03 -11.66 -5.45
N VAL A 33 19.57 -12.37 -4.47
CA VAL A 33 19.15 -13.69 -4.08
C VAL A 33 17.83 -13.68 -3.31
N HIS A 34 17.65 -12.70 -2.44
CA HIS A 34 16.55 -12.71 -1.49
C HIS A 34 15.20 -12.38 -2.12
N ILE A 35 15.12 -11.31 -2.88
CA ILE A 35 13.84 -10.83 -3.44
C ILE A 35 13.29 -11.84 -4.47
N LYS A 36 14.17 -12.51 -5.22
CA LYS A 36 13.76 -13.55 -6.19
C LYS A 36 13.15 -14.80 -5.54
N ALA A 37 13.51 -15.14 -4.31
CA ALA A 37 12.97 -16.31 -3.63
C ALA A 37 11.51 -16.13 -3.18
N ILE A 38 11.11 -14.88 -2.94
CA ILE A 38 9.78 -14.52 -2.42
C ILE A 38 8.84 -14.08 -3.54
N ARG A 39 9.39 -13.49 -4.60
CA ARG A 39 8.62 -13.00 -5.75
C ARG A 39 8.17 -14.12 -6.68
N SER A 40 7.06 -13.87 -7.37
CA SER A 40 6.63 -14.72 -8.48
C SER A 40 7.68 -14.70 -9.60
N ASN A 41 7.97 -15.85 -10.17
CA ASN A 41 8.86 -15.99 -11.33
C ASN A 41 8.13 -16.74 -12.46
N SER A 42 8.76 -16.84 -13.62
CA SER A 42 8.17 -17.48 -14.81
C SER A 42 7.78 -18.96 -14.63
N GLN A 43 8.27 -19.61 -13.59
CA GLN A 43 7.95 -21.01 -13.27
C GLN A 43 6.74 -21.14 -12.35
N MET A 44 6.30 -20.04 -11.74
CA MET A 44 5.15 -20.02 -10.83
C MET A 44 3.84 -19.85 -11.60
N ALA A 45 2.80 -20.52 -11.12
CA ALA A 45 1.45 -20.51 -11.67
C ALA A 45 0.66 -19.34 -11.10
N THR A 46 0.98 -18.09 -11.47
CA THR A 46 0.28 -16.89 -10.95
C THR A 46 0.17 -15.80 -12.00
N SER A 47 -0.93 -15.05 -11.94
CA SER A 47 -1.14 -13.84 -12.72
C SER A 47 -0.30 -12.71 -12.13
N SER A 48 0.82 -12.35 -12.77
CA SER A 48 1.71 -11.29 -12.31
C SER A 48 2.28 -10.46 -13.45
N SER A 49 2.55 -9.18 -13.16
CA SER A 49 3.19 -8.23 -14.06
C SER A 49 4.39 -7.62 -13.37
N ILE A 50 5.51 -7.47 -14.08
CA ILE A 50 6.72 -6.80 -13.59
C ILE A 50 6.95 -5.57 -14.44
N ILE A 51 7.11 -4.43 -13.78
CA ILE A 51 7.41 -3.14 -14.39
C ILE A 51 8.82 -2.75 -13.95
N LYS A 52 9.71 -2.53 -14.89
CA LYS A 52 10.97 -1.86 -14.62
C LYS A 52 10.74 -0.37 -14.54
N THR A 53 11.20 0.26 -13.46
CA THR A 53 10.95 1.69 -13.24
C THR A 53 11.55 2.56 -14.34
N GLU A 54 12.64 2.14 -15.00
CA GLU A 54 13.21 2.81 -16.16
C GLU A 54 12.20 2.99 -17.31
N GLU A 55 11.26 2.04 -17.48
CA GLU A 55 10.24 2.08 -18.54
C GLU A 55 9.20 3.18 -18.31
N LEU A 56 8.91 3.50 -17.04
CA LEU A 56 7.91 4.49 -16.63
C LEU A 56 8.51 5.77 -16.03
N GLN A 57 9.85 5.92 -16.01
CA GLN A 57 10.48 7.07 -15.38
C GLN A 57 10.03 8.41 -16.00
N HIS A 58 9.73 8.43 -17.29
CA HIS A 58 9.22 9.62 -18.00
C HIS A 58 7.80 10.01 -17.57
N LEU A 59 7.04 9.11 -16.95
CA LEU A 59 5.70 9.35 -16.39
C LEU A 59 5.74 9.78 -14.93
N ASN A 60 6.89 9.66 -14.26
CA ASN A 60 7.04 10.03 -12.86
C ASN A 60 7.16 11.55 -12.67
N LEU A 61 6.04 12.24 -12.76
CA LEU A 61 5.94 13.71 -12.65
C LEU A 61 5.57 14.18 -11.22
N GLY A 62 5.52 13.27 -10.25
CA GLY A 62 5.23 13.54 -8.84
C GLY A 62 4.05 12.73 -8.28
N GLN A 63 3.36 11.98 -9.13
CA GLN A 63 2.24 11.14 -8.71
C GLN A 63 2.73 9.95 -7.88
N ASP A 64 1.84 9.41 -7.08
CA ASP A 64 2.05 8.20 -6.29
C ASP A 64 2.14 6.94 -7.16
N ILE A 65 2.75 5.89 -6.62
CA ILE A 65 2.93 4.59 -7.30
C ILE A 65 1.61 4.04 -7.87
N PRO A 66 0.46 4.05 -7.18
CA PRO A 66 -0.81 3.62 -7.74
C PRO A 66 -1.15 4.25 -9.10
N THR A 67 -0.92 5.55 -9.25
CA THR A 67 -1.15 6.27 -10.52
C THR A 67 -0.21 5.77 -11.64
N LEU A 68 1.05 5.47 -11.30
CA LEU A 68 2.05 5.05 -12.27
C LEU A 68 1.86 3.60 -12.75
N ILE A 69 1.12 2.78 -12.00
CA ILE A 69 0.87 1.36 -12.34
C ILE A 69 -0.57 1.08 -12.75
N GLN A 70 -1.44 2.08 -12.81
CA GLN A 70 -2.89 1.92 -13.09
C GLN A 70 -3.20 1.29 -14.46
N GLN A 71 -2.24 1.33 -15.41
CA GLN A 71 -2.38 0.68 -16.71
C GLN A 71 -2.34 -0.86 -16.65
N LEU A 72 -2.02 -1.46 -15.51
CA LEU A 72 -2.03 -2.91 -15.37
C LEU A 72 -3.47 -3.46 -15.29
N PRO A 73 -3.70 -4.74 -15.70
CA PRO A 73 -5.04 -5.32 -15.69
C PRO A 73 -5.67 -5.37 -14.30
N ALA A 74 -6.98 -5.21 -14.25
CA ALA A 74 -7.80 -5.31 -13.04
C ALA A 74 -7.43 -4.32 -11.92
N LEU A 75 -6.67 -3.26 -12.24
CA LEU A 75 -6.34 -2.19 -11.31
C LEU A 75 -7.30 -1.01 -11.49
N GLN A 76 -7.69 -0.44 -10.36
CA GLN A 76 -8.50 0.78 -10.28
C GLN A 76 -7.86 1.71 -9.26
N LEU A 77 -7.87 3.00 -9.55
CA LEU A 77 -7.31 4.06 -8.72
C LEU A 77 -8.42 5.00 -8.23
N SER A 78 -8.28 5.47 -7.01
CA SER A 78 -9.02 6.60 -6.47
C SER A 78 -8.04 7.56 -5.78
N THR A 79 -8.28 8.87 -5.85
CA THR A 79 -7.42 9.90 -5.24
C THR A 79 -8.26 11.02 -4.65
N ASP A 80 -7.94 11.46 -3.43
CA ASP A 80 -8.70 12.50 -2.74
C ASP A 80 -8.49 13.88 -3.38
N ALA A 81 -7.26 14.21 -3.77
CA ALA A 81 -6.96 15.48 -4.42
C ALA A 81 -7.28 15.51 -5.93
N GLY A 82 -7.68 14.38 -6.53
CA GLY A 82 -8.12 14.27 -7.92
C GLY A 82 -6.99 14.31 -8.97
N ASN A 83 -5.71 14.41 -8.58
CA ASN A 83 -4.57 14.52 -9.50
C ASN A 83 -3.45 13.49 -9.28
N GLY A 84 -3.64 12.52 -8.38
CA GLY A 84 -2.68 11.46 -8.08
C GLY A 84 -1.51 11.88 -7.17
N ILE A 85 -1.60 13.04 -6.52
CA ILE A 85 -0.63 13.53 -5.53
C ILE A 85 -1.38 13.74 -4.21
N GLY A 86 -0.87 13.17 -3.13
CA GLY A 86 -1.54 13.12 -1.83
C GLY A 86 -2.10 11.75 -1.53
N TYR A 87 -3.32 11.65 -1.01
CA TYR A 87 -3.94 10.36 -0.71
C TYR A 87 -4.41 9.65 -1.98
N SER A 88 -3.90 8.43 -2.19
CA SER A 88 -4.22 7.58 -3.34
C SER A 88 -4.54 6.17 -2.87
N TYR A 89 -5.61 5.59 -3.40
CA TYR A 89 -6.12 4.26 -3.05
C TYR A 89 -6.11 3.36 -4.27
N LEU A 90 -5.54 2.17 -4.12
CA LEU A 90 -5.47 1.17 -5.18
C LEU A 90 -6.44 0.03 -4.90
N TYR A 91 -7.14 -0.40 -5.93
CA TYR A 91 -7.99 -1.58 -5.92
C TYR A 91 -7.47 -2.61 -6.93
N ILE A 92 -7.43 -3.87 -6.55
CA ILE A 92 -7.11 -4.98 -7.45
C ILE A 92 -8.31 -5.94 -7.50
N ARG A 93 -8.85 -6.19 -8.69
CA ARG A 93 -10.09 -6.98 -8.86
C ARG A 93 -11.26 -6.46 -8.03
N GLY A 94 -11.36 -5.13 -7.87
CA GLY A 94 -12.36 -4.49 -7.01
C GLY A 94 -12.18 -4.72 -5.52
N MET A 95 -11.03 -5.21 -5.07
CA MET A 95 -10.67 -5.32 -3.64
C MET A 95 -9.84 -4.13 -3.22
N ASP A 96 -10.18 -3.55 -2.08
CA ASP A 96 -9.58 -2.35 -1.52
C ASP A 96 -8.14 -2.54 -1.01
N ALA A 97 -7.50 -1.43 -0.65
CA ALA A 97 -6.11 -1.38 -0.21
C ALA A 97 -5.81 -2.29 1.00
N GLN A 98 -6.79 -2.54 1.87
CA GLN A 98 -6.63 -3.42 3.04
C GLN A 98 -6.41 -4.90 2.66
N ARG A 99 -6.80 -5.29 1.45
CA ARG A 99 -6.66 -6.64 0.91
C ARG A 99 -5.47 -6.78 -0.04
N ILE A 100 -4.69 -5.71 -0.19
CA ILE A 100 -3.49 -5.67 -1.04
C ILE A 100 -2.27 -5.62 -0.14
N GLN A 101 -1.43 -6.65 -0.22
CA GLN A 101 -0.16 -6.66 0.51
C GLN A 101 0.90 -5.89 -0.27
N VAL A 102 1.60 -4.97 0.38
CA VAL A 102 2.75 -4.26 -0.18
C VAL A 102 4.01 -4.63 0.58
N ASN A 103 5.05 -4.96 -0.16
CA ASN A 103 6.38 -5.25 0.38
C ASN A 103 7.42 -4.35 -0.29
N ILE A 104 8.29 -3.75 0.52
CA ILE A 104 9.47 -3.02 0.03
C ILE A 104 10.72 -3.81 0.45
N ASN A 105 11.47 -4.31 -0.52
CA ASN A 105 12.63 -5.19 -0.31
C ASN A 105 12.31 -6.46 0.51
N GLY A 106 11.07 -6.98 0.40
CA GLY A 106 10.61 -8.13 1.18
C GLY A 106 10.19 -7.80 2.62
N VAL A 107 10.18 -6.53 3.01
CA VAL A 107 9.62 -6.06 4.30
C VAL A 107 8.16 -5.67 4.09
N PRO A 108 7.21 -6.20 4.89
CA PRO A 108 5.81 -5.77 4.87
C PRO A 108 5.70 -4.27 5.18
N TYR A 109 4.94 -3.56 4.36
CA TYR A 109 4.81 -2.11 4.45
C TYR A 109 3.43 -1.63 4.89
N ASN A 110 2.40 -2.47 4.78
CA ASN A 110 1.06 -2.13 5.23
C ASN A 110 1.07 -1.73 6.72
N ASP A 111 0.34 -0.68 7.04
CA ASP A 111 0.09 -0.29 8.43
C ASP A 111 -0.50 -1.46 9.23
N ALA A 112 -0.08 -1.64 10.47
CA ALA A 112 -0.43 -2.82 11.24
C ALA A 112 -1.90 -2.83 11.69
N GLU A 113 -2.51 -1.66 11.87
CA GLU A 113 -3.88 -1.51 12.37
C GLU A 113 -4.90 -1.40 11.25
N SER A 114 -4.65 -0.56 10.23
CA SER A 114 -5.55 -0.37 9.09
C SER A 114 -5.34 -1.41 7.98
N GLN A 115 -4.16 -2.04 7.92
CA GLN A 115 -3.72 -2.95 6.83
C GLN A 115 -3.68 -2.28 5.45
N GLU A 116 -3.67 -0.95 5.39
CA GLU A 116 -3.54 -0.16 4.17
C GLU A 116 -2.12 0.37 3.99
N VAL A 117 -1.84 0.87 2.80
CA VAL A 117 -0.62 1.64 2.52
C VAL A 117 -1.01 3.07 2.19
N TYR A 118 -0.52 3.99 2.99
CA TYR A 118 -0.63 5.42 2.75
C TYR A 118 0.57 5.87 1.92
N TRP A 119 0.39 5.91 0.60
CA TRP A 119 1.46 6.23 -0.36
C TRP A 119 2.03 7.62 -0.15
N VAL A 120 1.22 8.54 0.35
CA VAL A 120 1.59 9.90 0.72
C VAL A 120 2.72 9.96 1.75
N ASN A 121 2.89 8.91 2.58
CA ASN A 121 3.93 8.80 3.60
C ASN A 121 5.31 8.37 3.04
N ILE A 122 5.37 7.98 1.75
CA ILE A 122 6.60 7.60 1.04
C ILE A 122 6.72 8.33 -0.30
N PRO A 123 6.69 9.68 -0.30
CA PRO A 123 6.67 10.44 -1.53
C PRO A 123 7.84 10.08 -2.43
N ASP A 124 7.58 10.02 -3.74
CA ASP A 124 8.60 9.73 -4.76
C ASP A 124 9.40 8.42 -4.54
N LEU A 125 8.82 7.43 -3.87
CA LEU A 125 9.48 6.12 -3.71
C LEU A 125 9.82 5.50 -5.07
N PHE A 126 9.02 5.77 -6.10
CA PHE A 126 9.24 5.29 -7.46
C PHE A 126 10.63 5.67 -8.00
N SER A 127 11.14 6.87 -7.70
CA SER A 127 12.49 7.31 -8.09
C SER A 127 13.62 6.49 -7.46
N SER A 128 13.36 5.80 -6.34
CA SER A 128 14.33 4.87 -5.70
C SER A 128 14.10 3.41 -6.08
N ALA A 129 12.98 3.08 -6.71
CA ALA A 129 12.65 1.71 -7.07
C ALA A 129 13.44 1.24 -8.31
N ASP A 130 13.80 -0.03 -8.36
CA ASP A 130 14.41 -0.71 -9.52
C ASP A 130 13.34 -1.37 -10.37
N ASP A 131 12.44 -2.12 -9.70
CA ASP A 131 11.27 -2.72 -10.33
C ASP A 131 10.10 -2.84 -9.35
N ILE A 132 8.90 -2.95 -9.90
CA ILE A 132 7.66 -3.19 -9.17
C ILE A 132 7.00 -4.43 -9.76
N GLN A 133 6.75 -5.44 -8.92
CA GLN A 133 5.94 -6.60 -9.30
C GLN A 133 4.56 -6.48 -8.69
N VAL A 134 3.54 -6.60 -9.52
CA VAL A 134 2.13 -6.68 -9.11
C VAL A 134 1.63 -8.08 -9.39
N GLN A 135 1.18 -8.77 -8.37
CA GLN A 135 0.54 -10.08 -8.46
C GLN A 135 -0.94 -9.92 -8.11
N ARG A 136 -1.82 -10.44 -8.94
CA ARG A 136 -3.26 -10.40 -8.75
C ARG A 136 -3.72 -11.70 -8.07
N GLY A 137 -4.79 -11.63 -7.27
CA GLY A 137 -5.27 -12.74 -6.43
C GLY A 137 -4.36 -13.05 -5.25
N ILE A 138 -4.68 -14.11 -4.50
CA ILE A 138 -3.98 -14.43 -3.25
C ILE A 138 -2.50 -14.86 -3.44
N GLY A 139 -2.15 -15.40 -4.59
CA GLY A 139 -0.80 -15.83 -4.94
C GLY A 139 -0.09 -16.72 -3.92
N PHE A 140 1.21 -16.98 -4.14
CA PHE A 140 2.04 -17.72 -3.20
C PHE A 140 2.49 -16.85 -2.02
N SER A 141 2.87 -17.50 -0.93
CA SER A 141 3.24 -16.85 0.33
C SER A 141 4.45 -15.91 0.17
N ALA A 142 4.35 -14.78 0.83
CA ALA A 142 5.40 -13.78 1.01
C ALA A 142 5.62 -13.52 2.49
N MET A 143 6.55 -12.63 2.84
CA MET A 143 6.79 -12.22 4.23
C MET A 143 5.62 -11.36 4.74
N GLY A 144 5.22 -11.59 5.99
CA GLY A 144 4.13 -10.85 6.65
C GLY A 144 2.74 -11.33 6.26
N GLY A 145 1.78 -10.41 6.29
CA GLY A 145 0.36 -10.67 6.08
C GLY A 145 0.02 -11.26 4.71
N THR A 146 -1.26 -11.47 4.49
CA THR A 146 -1.76 -12.11 3.26
C THR A 146 -2.61 -11.12 2.47
N GLY A 147 -2.18 -10.80 1.25
CA GLY A 147 -3.01 -10.05 0.31
C GLY A 147 -4.09 -10.96 -0.28
N LEU A 148 -5.37 -10.71 0.04
CA LEU A 148 -6.48 -11.46 -0.55
C LEU A 148 -6.73 -11.04 -2.00
N GLY A 149 -6.55 -9.73 -2.29
CA GLY A 149 -6.76 -9.13 -3.61
C GLY A 149 -5.56 -9.18 -4.53
N GLY A 150 -4.38 -9.07 -3.94
CA GLY A 150 -3.13 -9.04 -4.66
C GLY A 150 -1.95 -8.67 -3.78
N SER A 151 -0.77 -8.66 -4.39
CA SER A 151 0.43 -8.17 -3.73
C SER A 151 1.27 -7.28 -4.65
N ILE A 152 1.89 -6.26 -4.06
CA ILE A 152 2.82 -5.36 -4.73
C ILE A 152 4.18 -5.52 -4.06
N SER A 153 5.19 -5.87 -4.82
CA SER A 153 6.55 -6.02 -4.33
C SER A 153 7.47 -5.02 -5.01
N ILE A 154 7.98 -4.07 -4.25
CA ILE A 154 8.84 -2.98 -4.71
C ILE A 154 10.27 -3.32 -4.30
N LYS A 155 11.19 -3.19 -5.24
CA LYS A 155 12.61 -3.38 -5.01
C LYS A 155 13.33 -2.04 -5.16
N THR A 156 14.13 -1.67 -4.17
CA THR A 156 14.93 -0.43 -4.18
C THR A 156 16.45 -0.70 -4.12
N THR A 157 16.86 -1.97 -3.96
CA THR A 157 18.27 -2.38 -3.84
C THR A 157 18.93 -2.54 -5.21
N LYS A 158 19.24 -1.44 -5.89
CA LYS A 158 19.87 -1.46 -7.20
C LYS A 158 21.40 -1.36 -7.10
N ARG A 159 22.10 -2.24 -7.80
CA ARG A 159 23.56 -2.16 -7.96
C ARG A 159 23.89 -1.20 -9.10
N HIS A 160 24.61 -0.14 -8.81
CA HIS A 160 25.07 0.83 -9.79
C HIS A 160 26.56 0.62 -10.07
N LEU A 161 26.91 0.24 -11.29
CA LEU A 161 28.32 -0.03 -11.65
C LEU A 161 29.15 1.24 -11.79
N LYS A 162 28.50 2.38 -12.05
CA LYS A 162 29.14 3.69 -12.26
C LYS A 162 28.55 4.74 -11.32
N PRO A 163 29.36 5.73 -10.90
CA PRO A 163 28.81 6.86 -10.16
C PRO A 163 27.89 7.68 -11.05
N PHE A 164 26.89 8.31 -10.44
CA PHE A 164 26.00 9.25 -11.12
C PHE A 164 25.48 10.32 -10.15
N LEU A 165 25.09 11.43 -10.74
CA LEU A 165 24.31 12.49 -10.11
C LEU A 165 23.19 12.87 -11.07
N THR A 166 21.94 12.79 -10.61
CA THR A 166 20.76 13.11 -11.43
C THR A 166 19.91 14.13 -10.69
N TYR A 167 19.57 15.20 -11.38
CA TYR A 167 18.56 16.15 -10.93
C TYR A 167 17.38 16.12 -11.90
N GLN A 168 16.18 15.98 -11.35
CA GLN A 168 14.93 15.96 -12.11
C GLN A 168 14.00 17.03 -11.55
N THR A 169 13.38 17.78 -12.44
CA THR A 169 12.32 18.73 -12.10
C THR A 169 11.14 18.54 -13.03
N SER A 170 9.95 18.70 -12.53
CA SER A 170 8.71 18.70 -13.32
C SER A 170 7.75 19.76 -12.84
N PHE A 171 6.96 20.29 -13.77
CA PHE A 171 5.91 21.25 -13.55
C PHE A 171 4.64 20.73 -14.19
N GLY A 172 3.50 20.97 -13.58
CA GLY A 172 2.21 20.49 -14.08
C GLY A 172 1.05 21.36 -13.66
N SER A 173 -0.15 20.94 -14.05
CA SER A 173 -1.41 21.56 -13.65
C SER A 173 -1.54 21.61 -12.12
N PHE A 174 -2.41 22.49 -11.62
CA PHE A 174 -2.65 22.68 -10.19
C PHE A 174 -1.40 23.12 -9.41
N ASN A 175 -0.55 23.97 -10.01
CA ASN A 175 0.72 24.40 -9.43
C ASN A 175 1.59 23.22 -8.95
N THR A 176 1.51 22.10 -9.66
CA THR A 176 2.31 20.93 -9.34
C THR A 176 3.77 21.19 -9.67
N TYR A 177 4.62 20.90 -8.71
CA TYR A 177 6.06 21.07 -8.81
C TYR A 177 6.78 19.94 -8.09
N LYS A 178 7.72 19.28 -8.79
CA LYS A 178 8.56 18.23 -8.23
C LYS A 178 10.03 18.56 -8.47
N ASN A 179 10.85 18.31 -7.45
CA ASN A 179 12.32 18.29 -7.55
C ASN A 179 12.84 17.01 -6.89
N THR A 180 13.73 16.34 -7.60
CA THR A 180 14.40 15.13 -7.10
C THR A 180 15.88 15.23 -7.42
N LEU A 181 16.72 15.08 -6.41
CA LEU A 181 18.15 14.92 -6.52
C LEU A 181 18.54 13.51 -6.10
N GLN A 182 19.22 12.78 -6.98
CA GLN A 182 19.69 11.43 -6.71
C GLN A 182 21.17 11.30 -7.04
N ALA A 183 21.93 10.64 -6.18
CA ALA A 183 23.35 10.41 -6.36
C ALA A 183 23.74 8.98 -5.94
N SER A 184 24.75 8.42 -6.64
CA SER A 184 25.38 7.17 -6.25
C SER A 184 26.87 7.22 -6.50
N THR A 185 27.65 6.62 -5.58
CA THR A 185 29.09 6.42 -5.81
C THR A 185 29.40 5.39 -6.88
N GLY A 186 28.38 4.60 -7.31
CA GLY A 186 28.64 3.32 -7.94
C GLY A 186 29.32 2.34 -6.99
N VAL A 187 29.60 1.13 -7.47
CA VAL A 187 30.36 0.15 -6.69
C VAL A 187 31.83 0.55 -6.67
N LEU A 188 32.36 0.85 -5.50
CA LEU A 188 33.77 1.16 -5.25
C LEU A 188 34.64 -0.13 -5.35
N PRO A 189 35.98 -0.01 -5.52
CA PRO A 189 36.86 -1.17 -5.71
C PRO A 189 36.80 -2.21 -4.58
N ASP A 190 36.53 -1.77 -3.35
CA ASP A 190 36.36 -2.61 -2.18
C ASP A 190 34.92 -3.15 -2.01
N GLY A 191 34.03 -2.88 -2.98
CA GLY A 191 32.64 -3.39 -3.03
C GLY A 191 31.61 -2.56 -2.25
N TRP A 192 31.94 -1.39 -1.73
CA TRP A 192 30.96 -0.48 -1.14
C TRP A 192 30.21 0.31 -2.21
N GLN A 193 28.96 0.64 -1.93
CA GLN A 193 28.15 1.58 -2.70
C GLN A 193 27.30 2.40 -1.74
N ILE A 194 27.19 3.70 -2.01
CA ILE A 194 26.27 4.61 -1.33
C ILE A 194 25.36 5.22 -2.38
N THR A 195 24.06 5.09 -2.18
CA THR A 195 23.03 5.73 -3.05
C THR A 195 22.12 6.57 -2.16
N SER A 196 21.87 7.80 -2.56
CA SER A 196 20.98 8.71 -1.82
C SER A 196 20.03 9.44 -2.77
N ARG A 197 18.84 9.80 -2.26
CA ARG A 197 17.84 10.61 -2.95
C ARG A 197 17.17 11.55 -1.97
N GLY A 198 16.97 12.80 -2.39
CA GLY A 198 16.10 13.78 -1.75
C GLY A 198 15.04 14.26 -2.74
N SER A 199 13.78 14.35 -2.31
CA SER A 199 12.68 14.82 -3.16
C SER A 199 11.78 15.79 -2.43
N TRP A 200 11.25 16.74 -3.18
CA TRP A 200 10.21 17.67 -2.75
C TRP A 200 9.13 17.74 -3.82
N ILE A 201 7.87 17.56 -3.40
CA ILE A 201 6.69 17.61 -4.27
C ILE A 201 5.68 18.55 -3.62
N GLN A 202 5.06 19.40 -4.43
CA GLN A 202 3.91 20.19 -4.03
C GLN A 202 2.86 20.23 -5.14
N SER A 203 1.60 20.37 -4.75
CA SER A 203 0.46 20.54 -5.66
C SER A 203 -0.68 21.23 -4.92
N GLU A 204 -1.54 21.94 -5.65
CA GLU A 204 -2.79 22.49 -5.09
C GLU A 204 -3.97 21.52 -5.21
N GLY A 205 -3.82 20.42 -6.00
CA GLY A 205 -4.89 19.45 -6.25
C GLY A 205 -5.94 19.95 -7.25
N PHE A 206 -6.76 19.01 -7.76
CA PHE A 206 -7.92 19.33 -8.58
C PHE A 206 -9.11 19.75 -7.70
N VAL A 207 -9.29 19.07 -6.57
CA VAL A 207 -10.33 19.36 -5.57
C VAL A 207 -9.96 20.63 -4.81
N ASP A 208 -10.94 21.46 -4.46
CA ASP A 208 -10.73 22.73 -3.76
C ASP A 208 -9.94 22.53 -2.47
N ARG A 209 -8.91 23.36 -2.26
CA ARG A 209 -8.03 23.32 -1.08
C ARG A 209 -7.27 22.01 -0.86
N ALA A 210 -7.34 21.02 -1.75
CA ALA A 210 -6.67 19.73 -1.61
C ALA A 210 -5.16 19.80 -1.89
N TRP A 211 -4.50 20.81 -1.30
CA TRP A 211 -3.06 21.00 -1.49
C TRP A 211 -2.25 19.96 -0.73
N SER A 212 -1.10 19.61 -1.29
CA SER A 212 -0.11 18.69 -0.73
C SER A 212 1.29 19.30 -0.73
N ARG A 213 2.04 19.09 0.34
CA ARG A 213 3.45 19.47 0.52
C ARG A 213 4.19 18.25 1.05
N LEU A 214 4.96 17.60 0.19
CA LEU A 214 5.54 16.29 0.46
C LEU A 214 7.06 16.35 0.34
N GLY A 215 7.75 15.78 1.32
CA GLY A 215 9.20 15.68 1.31
C GLY A 215 9.65 14.26 1.57
N SER A 216 10.73 13.81 0.92
CA SER A 216 11.30 12.50 1.23
C SER A 216 12.81 12.44 1.07
N PHE A 217 13.38 11.52 1.83
CA PHE A 217 14.80 11.17 1.78
C PHE A 217 14.95 9.65 1.71
N TYR A 218 15.96 9.18 0.97
CA TYR A 218 16.34 7.78 0.85
C TYR A 218 17.86 7.65 0.87
N LEU A 219 18.37 6.67 1.59
CA LEU A 219 19.79 6.31 1.67
C LEU A 219 19.91 4.78 1.66
N ASP A 220 20.75 4.23 0.79
CA ASP A 220 21.21 2.85 0.79
C ASP A 220 22.75 2.82 0.88
N VAL A 221 23.27 2.29 1.97
CA VAL A 221 24.67 1.96 2.14
C VAL A 221 24.82 0.46 1.97
N SER A 222 25.45 0.02 0.90
CA SER A 222 25.55 -1.38 0.55
C SER A 222 26.98 -1.88 0.40
N LYS A 223 27.18 -3.16 0.70
CA LYS A 223 28.44 -3.88 0.56
C LYS A 223 28.22 -5.13 -0.25
N TYR A 224 28.98 -5.28 -1.31
CA TYR A 224 28.97 -6.44 -2.20
C TYR A 224 30.25 -7.24 -1.99
N GLY A 225 30.16 -8.42 -1.42
CA GLY A 225 31.23 -9.39 -1.31
C GLY A 225 31.00 -10.57 -2.24
N ASP A 226 31.96 -11.50 -2.29
CA ASP A 226 31.90 -12.66 -3.19
C ASP A 226 30.73 -13.61 -2.90
N ARG A 227 30.28 -13.68 -1.66
CA ARG A 227 29.21 -14.58 -1.20
C ARG A 227 28.18 -13.93 -0.30
N TYR A 228 28.22 -12.64 -0.17
CA TYR A 228 27.24 -11.91 0.62
C TYR A 228 26.95 -10.55 0.01
N THR A 229 25.75 -10.07 0.25
CA THR A 229 25.41 -8.66 0.07
C THR A 229 24.78 -8.14 1.34
N SER A 230 25.15 -6.94 1.73
CA SER A 230 24.58 -6.25 2.88
C SER A 230 24.06 -4.91 2.46
N HIS A 231 22.85 -4.54 2.92
CA HIS A 231 22.27 -3.23 2.71
C HIS A 231 21.81 -2.66 4.06
N ILE A 232 22.14 -1.41 4.32
CA ILE A 232 21.56 -0.60 5.38
C ILE A 232 20.79 0.51 4.69
N ILE A 233 19.46 0.45 4.77
CA ILE A 233 18.57 1.37 4.10
C ILE A 233 17.88 2.23 5.15
N ALA A 234 17.91 3.55 4.96
CA ALA A 234 17.12 4.52 5.71
C ALA A 234 16.25 5.30 4.73
N SER A 235 14.96 5.38 5.00
CA SER A 235 14.05 6.26 4.26
C SER A 235 13.17 7.05 5.22
N HIS A 236 12.88 8.29 4.84
CA HIS A 236 12.03 9.19 5.59
C HIS A 236 11.09 9.90 4.64
N GLY A 237 9.81 9.91 4.97
CA GLY A 237 8.79 10.68 4.29
C GLY A 237 8.09 11.63 5.26
N ARG A 238 7.76 12.81 4.79
CA ARG A 238 6.93 13.79 5.49
C ARG A 238 5.85 14.26 4.56
N GLU A 239 4.64 14.24 5.05
CA GLU A 239 3.50 14.83 4.38
C GLU A 239 2.90 15.96 5.23
N ARG A 240 2.37 16.95 4.52
CA ARG A 240 1.40 17.91 5.04
C ARG A 240 0.41 18.18 3.93
N THR A 241 -0.84 17.79 4.18
CA THR A 241 -1.91 17.86 3.19
C THR A 241 -3.15 18.52 3.80
N TYR A 242 -3.93 19.22 2.98
CA TYR A 242 -5.25 19.64 3.38
C TYR A 242 -6.22 18.46 3.22
N GLN A 243 -7.13 18.29 4.16
CA GLN A 243 -8.10 17.20 4.13
C GLN A 243 -9.06 17.33 2.95
N SER A 244 -9.25 16.25 2.19
CA SER A 244 -10.17 16.19 1.05
C SER A 244 -10.85 14.82 0.90
N TRP A 245 -10.89 14.03 1.97
CA TRP A 245 -11.33 12.63 1.97
C TRP A 245 -12.85 12.41 2.09
N TYR A 246 -13.66 13.44 2.30
CA TYR A 246 -15.11 13.28 2.49
C TYR A 246 -15.88 12.95 1.21
N GLY A 247 -15.29 13.20 0.03
CA GLY A 247 -15.94 12.98 -1.26
C GLY A 247 -17.03 14.02 -1.55
N LEU A 248 -17.93 13.66 -2.47
CA LEU A 248 -19.05 14.50 -2.91
C LEU A 248 -20.39 13.84 -2.55
N SER A 249 -21.38 14.66 -2.21
CA SER A 249 -22.78 14.22 -2.18
C SER A 249 -23.26 13.90 -3.60
N GLU A 250 -24.31 13.07 -3.73
CA GLU A 250 -24.95 12.81 -5.02
C GLU A 250 -25.51 14.11 -5.64
N GLU A 251 -26.02 15.03 -4.82
CA GLU A 251 -26.52 16.32 -5.23
C GLU A 251 -25.42 17.18 -5.85
N ASP A 252 -24.27 17.34 -5.18
CA ASP A 252 -23.13 18.10 -5.69
C ASP A 252 -22.58 17.50 -6.98
N TYR A 253 -22.49 16.16 -7.02
CA TYR A 253 -22.05 15.46 -8.22
C TYR A 253 -22.98 15.69 -9.41
N ARG A 254 -24.32 15.65 -9.20
CA ARG A 254 -25.32 15.91 -10.23
C ARG A 254 -25.36 17.38 -10.65
N ALA A 255 -25.10 18.31 -9.72
CA ALA A 255 -24.96 19.73 -10.01
C ALA A 255 -23.68 20.06 -10.82
N GLY A 256 -22.75 19.11 -10.93
CA GLY A 256 -21.48 19.28 -11.65
C GLY A 256 -20.38 19.94 -10.82
N ASP A 257 -20.58 20.13 -9.54
CA ASP A 257 -19.60 20.73 -8.61
C ASP A 257 -18.55 19.70 -8.17
N ARG A 258 -17.71 19.28 -9.13
CA ARG A 258 -16.75 18.20 -8.95
C ARG A 258 -15.50 18.59 -8.16
N GLN A 259 -15.29 19.87 -7.90
CA GLN A 259 -14.15 20.38 -7.13
C GLN A 259 -14.50 20.66 -5.68
N LYS A 260 -15.79 20.63 -5.31
CA LYS A 260 -16.25 20.94 -3.97
C LYS A 260 -15.56 20.09 -2.91
N ASN A 261 -15.06 20.76 -1.87
CA ASN A 261 -14.49 20.15 -0.69
C ASN A 261 -15.21 20.71 0.55
N ILE A 262 -15.86 19.85 1.31
CA ILE A 262 -16.58 20.23 2.53
C ILE A 262 -15.68 20.26 3.77
N ALA A 263 -14.44 19.78 3.68
CA ALA A 263 -13.51 19.81 4.81
C ALA A 263 -13.21 21.24 5.24
N GLY A 264 -13.25 21.49 6.54
CA GLY A 264 -12.98 22.79 7.14
C GLY A 264 -14.09 23.84 6.95
N THR A 265 -15.24 23.49 6.35
CA THR A 265 -16.37 24.38 6.16
C THR A 265 -17.42 24.24 7.26
N ASP A 266 -17.06 23.59 8.38
CA ASP A 266 -17.93 23.39 9.52
C ASP A 266 -18.49 24.71 10.06
N TYR A 267 -19.63 24.61 10.65
CA TYR A 267 -20.53 25.65 11.07
C TYR A 267 -20.06 26.38 12.34
N GLY A 268 -20.59 27.48 12.63
CA GLY A 268 -20.30 28.30 13.80
C GLY A 268 -19.71 29.67 13.42
N SER A 269 -18.76 30.18 14.18
CA SER A 269 -18.15 31.51 13.95
C SER A 269 -17.34 31.60 12.64
N LYS A 270 -17.04 30.48 12.02
CA LYS A 270 -16.33 30.37 10.74
C LYS A 270 -17.22 29.93 9.58
N ALA A 271 -18.52 29.97 9.73
CA ALA A 271 -19.48 29.65 8.67
C ALA A 271 -19.16 30.42 7.38
N GLY A 272 -19.02 29.72 6.26
CA GLY A 272 -18.73 30.32 4.95
C GLY A 272 -17.23 30.54 4.66
N GLU A 273 -16.33 30.49 5.66
CA GLU A 273 -14.89 30.56 5.47
C GLU A 273 -14.26 29.22 5.85
N PRO A 274 -13.61 28.50 4.92
CA PRO A 274 -12.95 27.26 5.23
C PRO A 274 -11.79 27.47 6.23
N PHE A 275 -11.70 26.61 7.24
CA PHE A 275 -10.58 26.62 8.18
C PHE A 275 -9.28 26.27 7.46
N ALA A 276 -8.31 27.19 7.48
CA ALA A 276 -7.08 27.06 6.69
C ALA A 276 -6.19 25.91 7.12
N ASN A 277 -6.27 25.46 8.38
CA ASN A 277 -5.44 24.42 8.95
C ASN A 277 -6.19 23.10 9.17
N GLN A 278 -7.18 22.79 8.34
CA GLN A 278 -7.85 21.50 8.28
C GLN A 278 -6.92 20.50 7.57
N ILE A 279 -5.89 20.03 8.27
CA ILE A 279 -4.75 19.34 7.67
C ILE A 279 -4.53 17.94 8.24
N ASP A 280 -3.81 17.13 7.47
CA ASP A 280 -3.02 16.01 7.92
C ASP A 280 -1.54 16.37 7.88
N ASN A 281 -0.78 15.97 8.89
CA ASN A 281 0.65 16.22 9.00
C ASN A 281 1.31 15.02 9.69
N TYR A 282 1.90 14.16 8.89
CA TYR A 282 2.48 12.92 9.35
C TYR A 282 3.88 12.73 8.79
N HIS A 283 4.73 12.06 9.52
CA HIS A 283 6.03 11.63 9.04
C HIS A 283 6.33 10.18 9.42
N GLN A 284 7.04 9.52 8.54
CA GLN A 284 7.38 8.11 8.72
C GLN A 284 8.84 7.86 8.36
N THR A 285 9.54 7.14 9.23
CA THR A 285 10.94 6.73 9.04
C THR A 285 11.01 5.22 9.00
N HIS A 286 11.72 4.68 8.01
CA HIS A 286 11.97 3.24 7.87
C HIS A 286 13.46 2.98 7.88
N LEU A 287 13.86 2.00 8.66
CA LEU A 287 15.20 1.45 8.69
C LEU A 287 15.13 -0.03 8.32
N GLN A 288 16.02 -0.48 7.43
CA GLN A 288 16.14 -1.88 7.04
C GLN A 288 17.62 -2.27 7.04
N TRP A 289 17.93 -3.40 7.63
CA TRP A 289 19.21 -4.09 7.47
C TRP A 289 18.97 -5.41 6.80
N ILE A 290 19.47 -5.55 5.57
CA ILE A 290 19.26 -6.73 4.73
C ILE A 290 20.59 -7.41 4.54
N GLN A 291 20.67 -8.69 4.87
CA GLN A 291 21.87 -9.52 4.73
C GLN A 291 21.53 -10.75 3.92
N ASN A 292 22.20 -10.93 2.79
CA ASN A 292 22.04 -12.10 1.93
C ASN A 292 23.35 -12.90 1.88
N PHE A 293 23.25 -14.22 1.91
CA PHE A 293 24.36 -15.14 1.86
C PHE A 293 24.19 -16.18 0.76
N LEU A 294 25.24 -16.44 0.01
CA LEU A 294 25.37 -17.57 -0.90
C LEU A 294 26.36 -18.58 -0.31
N TRP A 295 25.86 -19.73 0.10
CA TRP A 295 26.68 -20.80 0.65
C TRP A 295 27.50 -21.50 -0.44
N LYS A 296 28.59 -22.19 -0.04
CA LYS A 296 29.46 -22.90 -0.98
C LYS A 296 28.74 -23.96 -1.83
N ASN A 297 27.68 -24.55 -1.28
CA ASN A 297 26.84 -25.56 -1.93
C ASN A 297 25.71 -24.95 -2.80
N GLY A 298 25.72 -23.64 -3.03
CA GLY A 298 24.71 -22.92 -3.83
C GLY A 298 23.40 -22.59 -3.09
N GLN A 299 23.26 -22.97 -1.82
CA GLN A 299 22.11 -22.57 -1.00
C GLN A 299 22.15 -21.07 -0.70
N GLN A 300 20.98 -20.49 -0.46
CA GLN A 300 20.83 -19.06 -0.28
C GLN A 300 20.10 -18.80 1.03
N SER A 301 20.62 -17.90 1.86
CA SER A 301 19.94 -17.43 3.06
C SER A 301 19.80 -15.92 3.04
N SER A 302 18.72 -15.43 3.62
CA SER A 302 18.54 -14.01 3.84
C SER A 302 18.01 -13.73 5.24
N LEU A 303 18.51 -12.67 5.82
CA LEU A 303 18.05 -12.10 7.08
C LEU A 303 17.76 -10.61 6.86
N THR A 304 16.60 -10.14 7.30
CA THR A 304 16.24 -8.73 7.27
C THR A 304 15.72 -8.34 8.64
N ALA A 305 16.35 -7.35 9.27
CA ALA A 305 15.79 -6.66 10.42
C ALA A 305 15.29 -5.29 10.00
N TYR A 306 14.15 -4.85 10.53
CA TYR A 306 13.55 -3.59 10.14
C TYR A 306 12.82 -2.90 11.29
N MET A 307 12.71 -1.59 11.16
CA MET A 307 11.94 -0.72 12.06
C MET A 307 11.21 0.34 11.24
N THR A 308 9.97 0.61 11.61
CA THR A 308 9.20 1.76 11.15
C THR A 308 8.83 2.62 12.35
N ARG A 309 9.01 3.93 12.25
CA ARG A 309 8.57 4.94 13.20
C ARG A 309 7.63 5.90 12.52
N GLY A 310 6.39 5.96 12.98
CA GLY A 310 5.40 6.92 12.52
C GLY A 310 5.02 7.90 13.62
N LEU A 311 4.83 9.17 13.28
CA LEU A 311 4.37 10.21 14.20
C LEU A 311 3.67 11.32 13.42
N GLY A 312 2.48 11.67 13.86
CA GLY A 312 1.76 12.78 13.27
C GLY A 312 0.36 12.93 13.78
N TYR A 313 -0.35 13.86 13.19
CA TYR A 313 -1.71 14.21 13.57
C TYR A 313 -2.49 14.73 12.37
N TYR A 314 -3.79 14.60 12.43
CA TYR A 314 -4.65 15.47 11.68
C TYR A 314 -5.31 16.50 12.60
N GLU A 315 -5.46 17.73 12.09
CA GLU A 315 -6.06 18.86 12.81
C GLU A 315 -7.40 19.20 12.17
N ASP A 316 -8.42 19.37 12.99
CA ASP A 316 -9.75 19.76 12.55
C ASP A 316 -10.33 20.89 13.42
N TYR A 317 -11.07 21.80 12.77
CA TYR A 317 -11.92 22.76 13.42
C TYR A 317 -13.28 22.12 13.77
N LYS A 318 -13.74 22.35 14.99
CA LYS A 318 -15.03 21.88 15.46
C LYS A 318 -15.84 23.01 16.07
N ALA A 319 -17.02 23.26 15.50
CA ALA A 319 -17.94 24.25 15.99
C ALA A 319 -18.81 23.70 17.14
N ASN A 320 -19.18 24.57 18.06
CA ASN A 320 -20.17 24.35 19.12
C ASN A 320 -19.97 23.05 19.91
N GLN A 321 -18.72 22.76 20.29
CA GLN A 321 -18.39 21.54 21.04
C GLN A 321 -18.72 21.70 22.52
N ASP A 322 -19.25 20.63 23.14
CA ASP A 322 -19.34 20.52 24.59
C ASP A 322 -17.94 20.33 25.18
N PHE A 323 -17.47 21.29 25.94
CA PHE A 323 -16.14 21.29 26.53
C PHE A 323 -15.93 20.16 27.56
N ALA A 324 -17.00 19.60 28.13
CA ALA A 324 -16.91 18.45 29.01
C ALA A 324 -16.22 17.24 28.34
N ASN A 325 -16.27 17.11 27.02
CA ASN A 325 -15.58 16.06 26.28
C ASN A 325 -14.05 16.25 26.19
N TYR A 326 -13.52 17.42 26.59
CA TYR A 326 -12.11 17.79 26.42
C TYR A 326 -11.35 18.00 27.73
N GLY A 327 -12.03 17.89 28.87
CA GLY A 327 -11.40 18.02 30.17
C GLY A 327 -12.34 17.83 31.33
N ASN A 328 -11.84 17.25 32.42
CA ASN A 328 -12.62 17.05 33.64
C ASN A 328 -12.98 18.40 34.29
N GLY A 329 -14.27 18.66 34.46
CA GLY A 329 -14.77 19.88 35.06
C GLY A 329 -14.80 21.09 34.12
N LEU A 330 -14.49 20.91 32.83
CA LEU A 330 -14.80 21.93 31.84
C LEU A 330 -16.32 22.00 31.63
N ALA A 331 -16.83 23.21 31.48
CA ALA A 331 -18.25 23.47 31.24
C ALA A 331 -18.43 24.51 30.13
N GLY A 332 -19.55 24.38 29.42
CA GLY A 332 -19.94 25.27 28.33
C GLY A 332 -19.73 24.69 26.96
N PHE A 333 -20.11 25.46 25.95
CA PHE A 333 -20.04 25.10 24.55
C PHE A 333 -19.26 26.18 23.79
N GLY A 334 -18.55 25.77 22.78
CA GLY A 334 -17.82 26.69 21.92
C GLY A 334 -17.01 26.01 20.84
N ASP A 335 -16.38 26.84 20.04
CA ASP A 335 -15.56 26.41 18.93
C ASP A 335 -14.13 26.12 19.41
N LEU A 336 -13.52 25.09 18.82
CA LEU A 336 -12.15 24.73 19.10
C LEU A 336 -11.45 24.12 17.88
N THR A 337 -10.12 24.09 17.93
CA THR A 337 -9.32 23.20 17.07
C THR A 337 -8.71 22.09 17.90
N ARG A 338 -8.68 20.91 17.33
CA ARG A 338 -8.07 19.72 17.97
C ARG A 338 -7.15 18.99 17.03
N GLN A 339 -6.19 18.32 17.61
CA GLN A 339 -5.25 17.44 16.93
C GLN A 339 -5.46 16.00 17.39
N LEU A 340 -5.57 15.09 16.44
CA LEU A 340 -5.75 13.66 16.69
C LEU A 340 -4.48 12.94 16.24
N TRP A 341 -3.70 12.52 17.23
CA TRP A 341 -2.35 12.03 17.09
C TRP A 341 -2.29 10.50 16.94
N LEU A 342 -1.34 10.07 16.11
CA LEU A 342 -0.83 8.71 16.08
C LEU A 342 0.68 8.75 16.32
N ASP A 343 1.13 7.94 17.28
CA ASP A 343 2.53 7.75 17.66
C ASP A 343 2.82 6.25 17.65
N ASN A 344 3.52 5.74 16.63
CA ASN A 344 3.64 4.30 16.45
C ASN A 344 5.03 3.82 16.10
N TYR A 345 5.28 2.55 16.45
CA TYR A 345 6.49 1.80 16.12
C TYR A 345 6.13 0.42 15.59
N LEU A 346 6.83 -0.02 14.58
CA LEU A 346 6.82 -1.39 14.08
C LEU A 346 8.25 -1.90 14.02
N TYR A 347 8.52 -3.03 14.64
CA TYR A 347 9.79 -3.75 14.59
C TYR A 347 9.57 -5.11 13.96
N GLY A 348 10.54 -5.61 13.20
CA GLY A 348 10.41 -6.95 12.68
C GLY A 348 11.70 -7.58 12.20
N VAL A 349 11.63 -8.89 12.03
CA VAL A 349 12.72 -9.73 11.51
C VAL A 349 12.13 -10.75 10.54
N ASN A 350 12.73 -10.83 9.36
CA ASN A 350 12.43 -11.82 8.34
C ASN A 350 13.66 -12.68 8.10
N ALA A 351 13.49 -13.99 8.06
CA ALA A 351 14.55 -14.92 7.68
C ALA A 351 14.04 -15.89 6.61
N SER A 352 14.88 -16.21 5.64
CA SER A 352 14.57 -17.23 4.65
C SER A 352 15.79 -18.05 4.25
N HIS A 353 15.53 -19.29 3.85
CA HIS A 353 16.54 -20.20 3.34
C HIS A 353 16.01 -20.91 2.09
N LYS A 354 16.78 -20.85 1.00
CA LYS A 354 16.46 -21.49 -0.27
C LYS A 354 17.48 -22.56 -0.60
N ILE A 355 16.97 -23.75 -0.91
CA ILE A 355 17.74 -24.88 -1.46
C ILE A 355 17.26 -25.06 -2.90
N GLU A 356 18.19 -25.14 -3.84
CA GLU A 356 17.89 -25.36 -5.25
C GLU A 356 18.73 -26.50 -5.79
N LYS A 357 18.07 -27.49 -6.37
CA LYS A 357 18.65 -28.65 -7.05
C LYS A 357 18.04 -28.77 -8.44
N ALA A 358 18.58 -29.62 -9.33
CA ALA A 358 18.15 -29.66 -10.73
C ALA A 358 16.62 -29.70 -10.95
N GLN A 359 15.90 -30.52 -10.19
CA GLN A 359 14.43 -30.67 -10.34
C GLN A 359 13.64 -30.19 -9.14
N PHE A 360 14.29 -29.72 -8.08
CA PHE A 360 13.66 -29.41 -6.82
C PHE A 360 14.17 -28.08 -6.27
N SER A 361 13.25 -27.23 -5.84
CA SER A 361 13.58 -26.04 -5.06
C SER A 361 12.68 -25.98 -3.83
N ASN A 362 13.28 -25.67 -2.69
CA ASN A 362 12.58 -25.45 -1.44
C ASN A 362 12.94 -24.07 -0.89
N THR A 363 11.92 -23.30 -0.48
CA THR A 363 12.10 -22.02 0.22
C THR A 363 11.35 -22.10 1.54
N SER A 364 12.07 -22.10 2.65
CA SER A 364 11.54 -21.96 4.00
C SER A 364 11.72 -20.53 4.48
N ALA A 365 10.72 -19.95 5.11
CA ALA A 365 10.80 -18.60 5.60
C ALA A 365 9.98 -18.40 6.90
N ILE A 366 10.44 -17.46 7.71
CA ILE A 366 9.79 -17.00 8.92
C ILE A 366 9.83 -15.48 8.97
N SER A 367 8.74 -14.87 9.37
CA SER A 367 8.58 -13.43 9.56
C SER A 367 7.97 -13.19 10.92
N PHE A 368 8.55 -12.30 11.70
CA PHE A 368 7.99 -11.83 12.96
C PHE A 368 7.95 -10.31 12.95
N SER A 369 6.83 -9.73 13.40
CA SER A 369 6.71 -8.30 13.65
C SER A 369 5.99 -8.02 14.95
N TYR A 370 6.36 -6.90 15.58
CA TYR A 370 5.73 -6.34 16.76
C TYR A 370 5.43 -4.86 16.54
N TYR A 371 4.17 -4.52 16.65
CA TYR A 371 3.65 -3.15 16.55
C TYR A 371 3.18 -2.64 17.89
N MET A 372 3.41 -1.36 18.16
CA MET A 372 2.82 -0.58 19.23
C MET A 372 2.44 0.81 18.70
N GLY A 373 1.28 1.29 19.09
CA GLY A 373 0.77 2.60 18.68
C GLY A 373 -0.10 3.23 19.76
N ASP A 374 0.11 4.52 19.99
CA ASP A 374 -0.71 5.37 20.85
C ASP A 374 -1.56 6.29 19.98
N HIS A 375 -2.88 6.28 20.22
CA HIS A 375 -3.83 7.22 19.66
C HIS A 375 -4.30 8.17 20.74
N PHE A 376 -4.13 9.46 20.55
CA PHE A 376 -4.56 10.45 21.53
C PHE A 376 -5.00 11.76 20.88
N GLY A 377 -5.85 12.52 21.59
CA GLY A 377 -6.31 13.82 21.14
C GLY A 377 -5.83 14.93 22.05
N ARG A 378 -5.49 16.07 21.44
CA ARG A 378 -5.16 17.32 22.12
C ARG A 378 -6.02 18.44 21.57
N VAL A 379 -6.47 19.34 22.44
CA VAL A 379 -7.04 20.62 21.99
C VAL A 379 -5.87 21.55 21.70
N ASN A 380 -5.87 22.12 20.48
CA ASN A 380 -4.84 23.06 20.08
C ASN A 380 -5.24 24.50 20.49
N GLU A 381 -6.51 24.86 20.31
CA GLU A 381 -7.04 26.18 20.65
C GLU A 381 -8.51 26.11 21.02
N PHE A 382 -8.93 26.83 22.06
CA PHE A 382 -10.33 27.16 22.35
C PHE A 382 -10.58 28.59 21.92
N PHE A 383 -11.54 28.82 21.03
CA PHE A 383 -11.90 30.17 20.59
C PHE A 383 -12.70 30.94 21.65
N THR A 384 -13.39 30.21 22.55
CA THR A 384 -13.99 30.73 23.76
C THR A 384 -13.32 30.01 24.94
N PRO A 385 -12.61 30.73 25.81
CA PRO A 385 -11.93 30.08 26.92
C PRO A 385 -12.92 29.33 27.84
N PRO A 386 -12.77 28.04 28.10
CA PRO A 386 -13.62 27.33 29.05
C PRO A 386 -13.28 27.72 30.49
N ALA A 387 -14.24 27.54 31.39
CA ALA A 387 -13.94 27.52 32.82
C ALA A 387 -13.34 26.16 33.19
N GLY A 388 -12.19 26.16 33.87
CA GLY A 388 -11.48 24.93 34.28
C GLY A 388 -10.21 24.67 33.45
N ASN A 389 -9.61 23.51 33.62
CA ASN A 389 -8.37 23.13 32.96
C ASN A 389 -8.62 22.01 31.93
N ALA A 390 -8.20 22.25 30.69
CA ALA A 390 -8.20 21.22 29.67
C ALA A 390 -7.21 20.11 30.03
N LEU A 391 -7.52 18.87 29.64
CA LEU A 391 -6.58 17.76 29.72
C LEU A 391 -5.50 17.92 28.64
N ASP A 392 -4.25 17.55 28.96
CA ASP A 392 -3.19 17.48 27.94
C ASP A 392 -3.57 16.51 26.82
N ARG A 393 -4.25 15.42 27.17
CA ARG A 393 -4.85 14.47 26.22
C ARG A 393 -6.29 14.19 26.60
N PHE A 394 -7.25 14.58 25.77
CA PHE A 394 -8.66 14.38 26.08
C PHE A 394 -9.14 12.95 25.84
N TYR A 395 -8.41 12.16 25.05
CA TYR A 395 -8.51 10.69 25.00
C TYR A 395 -7.13 10.09 24.79
N LEU A 396 -6.98 8.84 25.20
CA LEU A 396 -5.78 8.02 24.99
C LEU A 396 -6.16 6.57 24.90
N ASN A 397 -5.69 5.90 23.87
CA ASN A 397 -5.74 4.44 23.77
C ASN A 397 -4.47 3.91 23.12
N ASP A 398 -4.09 2.70 23.54
CA ASP A 398 -2.94 2.00 22.99
C ASP A 398 -3.39 0.82 22.11
N ALA A 399 -2.51 0.43 21.20
CA ALA A 399 -2.67 -0.77 20.39
C ALA A 399 -1.36 -1.55 20.36
N LYS A 400 -1.47 -2.89 20.44
CA LYS A 400 -0.34 -3.81 20.31
C LYS A 400 -0.71 -4.94 19.37
N LYS A 401 0.16 -5.22 18.40
CA LYS A 401 -0.06 -6.32 17.47
C LYS A 401 1.22 -7.10 17.23
N THR A 402 1.13 -8.42 17.34
CA THR A 402 2.20 -9.34 16.91
C THR A 402 1.74 -10.15 15.72
N ASP A 403 2.62 -10.34 14.74
CA ASP A 403 2.39 -11.20 13.59
C ASP A 403 3.57 -12.16 13.46
N LEU A 404 3.30 -13.45 13.54
CA LEU A 404 4.26 -14.52 13.31
C LEU A 404 3.77 -15.34 12.12
N THR A 405 4.51 -15.28 11.02
CA THR A 405 4.24 -16.03 9.81
C THR A 405 5.39 -16.97 9.50
N ALA A 406 5.09 -18.23 9.27
CA ALA A 406 6.06 -19.21 8.75
C ALA A 406 5.48 -19.87 7.50
N PHE A 407 6.31 -20.07 6.48
CA PHE A 407 5.87 -20.80 5.29
C PHE A 407 6.98 -21.66 4.72
N ASN A 408 6.56 -22.70 3.99
CA ASN A 408 7.44 -23.56 3.24
C ASN A 408 6.86 -23.75 1.83
N LYS A 409 7.66 -23.40 0.82
CA LYS A 409 7.31 -23.48 -0.58
C LYS A 409 8.20 -24.47 -1.31
N PHE A 410 7.61 -25.57 -1.79
CA PHE A 410 8.25 -26.61 -2.58
C PHE A 410 7.91 -26.42 -4.06
N VAL A 411 8.92 -26.46 -4.90
CA VAL A 411 8.76 -26.47 -6.35
C VAL A 411 9.41 -27.73 -6.90
N TYR A 412 8.66 -28.53 -7.64
CA TYR A 412 9.17 -29.71 -8.33
C TYR A 412 8.98 -29.57 -9.84
N GLN A 413 10.05 -29.75 -10.58
CA GLN A 413 10.06 -29.68 -12.04
C GLN A 413 10.17 -31.07 -12.64
N ALA A 414 9.18 -31.45 -13.45
CA ALA A 414 9.13 -32.73 -14.16
C ALA A 414 8.94 -32.45 -15.66
N ASN A 415 10.01 -32.53 -16.43
CA ASN A 415 10.01 -32.24 -17.88
C ASN A 415 9.40 -30.84 -18.18
N LYS A 416 8.21 -30.81 -18.79
CA LYS A 416 7.50 -29.60 -19.14
C LYS A 416 6.57 -29.07 -18.04
N SER A 417 6.42 -29.80 -16.94
CA SER A 417 5.55 -29.45 -15.82
C SER A 417 6.33 -28.91 -14.64
N SER A 418 5.79 -27.91 -13.95
CA SER A 418 6.24 -27.44 -12.65
C SER A 418 5.08 -27.48 -11.66
N PHE A 419 5.30 -28.11 -10.52
CA PHE A 419 4.34 -28.23 -9.41
C PHE A 419 4.84 -27.40 -8.23
N VAL A 420 3.95 -26.64 -7.62
CA VAL A 420 4.24 -25.83 -6.44
C VAL A 420 3.29 -26.22 -5.32
N LEU A 421 3.86 -26.56 -4.16
CA LEU A 421 3.13 -26.69 -2.89
C LEU A 421 3.64 -25.63 -1.94
N ASP A 422 2.75 -24.80 -1.43
CA ASP A 422 3.06 -23.71 -0.51
C ASP A 422 2.15 -23.82 0.72
N LEU A 423 2.76 -23.98 1.88
CA LEU A 423 2.09 -24.18 3.16
C LEU A 423 2.49 -23.02 4.08
N GLN A 424 1.53 -22.19 4.47
CA GLN A 424 1.74 -21.06 5.38
C GLN A 424 0.92 -21.24 6.66
N LEU A 425 1.58 -21.01 7.78
CA LEU A 425 0.96 -20.85 9.10
C LEU A 425 1.21 -19.42 9.57
N ARG A 426 0.14 -18.72 10.00
CA ARG A 426 0.23 -17.35 10.50
C ARG A 426 -0.53 -17.23 11.82
N ARG A 427 0.10 -16.62 12.81
CA ARG A 427 -0.52 -16.28 14.10
C ARG A 427 -0.46 -14.78 14.32
N VAL A 428 -1.62 -14.19 14.63
CA VAL A 428 -1.77 -12.76 14.92
C VAL A 428 -2.38 -12.63 16.31
N ASN A 429 -1.76 -11.84 17.18
CA ASN A 429 -2.35 -11.38 18.42
C ASN A 429 -2.52 -9.87 18.31
N TYR A 430 -3.73 -9.37 18.58
CA TYR A 430 -4.06 -7.97 18.46
C TYR A 430 -4.90 -7.52 19.65
N SER A 431 -4.40 -6.55 20.41
CA SER A 431 -5.07 -5.94 21.53
C SER A 431 -5.05 -4.42 21.44
N SER A 432 -6.10 -3.79 21.93
CA SER A 432 -6.17 -2.34 22.10
C SER A 432 -7.11 -2.01 23.26
N ALA A 433 -6.77 -0.98 24.02
CA ALA A 433 -7.55 -0.54 25.16
C ALA A 433 -7.38 0.96 25.41
N GLY A 434 -8.37 1.58 26.06
CA GLY A 434 -8.33 2.98 26.46
C GLY A 434 -9.63 3.70 26.24
N SER A 435 -9.58 5.02 26.06
CA SER A 435 -10.76 5.85 25.80
C SER A 435 -10.85 6.24 24.33
N LEU A 436 -12.07 6.34 23.81
CA LEU A 436 -12.41 6.92 22.53
C LEU A 436 -12.62 8.44 22.66
N ARG A 437 -12.81 9.11 21.53
CA ARG A 437 -13.02 10.58 21.47
C ARG A 437 -14.25 11.06 22.26
N ASN A 438 -15.28 10.22 22.37
CA ASN A 438 -16.50 10.46 23.14
C ASN A 438 -16.37 10.04 24.62
N GLN A 439 -15.15 9.83 25.11
CA GLN A 439 -14.81 9.37 26.47
C GLN A 439 -15.27 7.94 26.81
N SER A 440 -15.88 7.21 25.90
CA SER A 440 -16.24 5.82 26.13
C SER A 440 -14.97 4.95 26.28
N ILE A 441 -15.00 4.00 27.20
CA ILE A 441 -13.88 3.08 27.44
C ILE A 441 -14.12 1.81 26.62
N PHE A 442 -13.07 1.34 25.96
CA PHE A 442 -13.10 0.09 25.23
C PHE A 442 -11.87 -0.77 25.55
N SER A 443 -12.00 -2.06 25.32
CA SER A 443 -10.87 -2.99 25.34
C SER A 443 -11.22 -4.21 24.48
N PHE A 444 -10.27 -4.65 23.67
CA PHE A 444 -10.34 -5.96 23.03
C PHE A 444 -8.98 -6.64 23.02
N ASP A 445 -8.99 -7.96 23.05
CA ASP A 445 -7.83 -8.84 22.85
C ASP A 445 -8.26 -10.00 21.95
N LYS A 446 -7.67 -10.12 20.79
CA LYS A 446 -8.00 -11.09 19.74
C LYS A 446 -6.78 -11.89 19.32
N ASN A 447 -6.99 -13.19 19.18
CA ASN A 447 -5.96 -14.14 18.77
C ASN A 447 -6.45 -14.92 17.56
N PHE A 448 -5.69 -14.87 16.47
CA PHE A 448 -6.01 -15.55 15.22
C PHE A 448 -4.90 -16.52 14.85
N THR A 449 -5.27 -17.69 14.34
CA THR A 449 -4.33 -18.66 13.78
C THR A 449 -4.88 -19.12 12.43
N PHE A 450 -4.11 -18.91 11.38
CA PHE A 450 -4.51 -19.18 10.00
C PHE A 450 -3.60 -20.21 9.36
N PHE A 451 -4.18 -21.20 8.68
CA PHE A 451 -3.48 -22.11 7.80
C PHE A 451 -3.88 -21.84 6.36
N ASN A 452 -2.92 -21.49 5.52
CA ASN A 452 -3.11 -21.03 4.15
C ASN A 452 -2.37 -21.93 3.16
N PRO A 453 -2.90 -23.11 2.80
CA PRO A 453 -2.31 -23.99 1.79
C PRO A 453 -2.59 -23.48 0.38
N LYS A 454 -1.61 -23.65 -0.52
CA LYS A 454 -1.70 -23.25 -1.92
C LYS A 454 -1.02 -24.26 -2.80
N LEU A 455 -1.62 -24.52 -3.96
CA LEU A 455 -1.14 -25.44 -4.98
C LEU A 455 -1.03 -24.71 -6.32
N GLY A 456 0.02 -24.97 -7.04
CA GLY A 456 0.21 -24.46 -8.39
C GLY A 456 0.70 -25.56 -9.33
N TRP A 457 0.23 -25.53 -10.56
CA TRP A 457 0.74 -26.33 -11.66
C TRP A 457 0.93 -25.46 -12.87
N SER A 458 2.08 -25.59 -13.53
CA SER A 458 2.29 -24.96 -14.82
C SER A 458 2.87 -25.97 -15.81
N TYR A 459 2.46 -25.83 -17.08
CA TYR A 459 2.87 -26.67 -18.18
C TYR A 459 3.40 -25.83 -19.33
N THR A 460 4.67 -26.04 -19.67
CA THR A 460 5.33 -25.40 -20.82
C THR A 460 5.03 -26.23 -22.07
N ILE A 461 4.10 -25.78 -22.89
CA ILE A 461 3.70 -26.46 -24.13
C ILE A 461 4.88 -26.45 -25.11
N ASP A 462 5.43 -25.27 -25.33
CA ASP A 462 6.61 -24.98 -26.14
C ASP A 462 7.36 -23.75 -25.58
N ALA A 463 8.47 -23.34 -26.21
CA ALA A 463 9.26 -22.18 -25.78
C ALA A 463 8.49 -20.84 -25.74
N LYS A 464 7.30 -20.79 -26.35
CA LYS A 464 6.49 -19.59 -26.53
C LYS A 464 5.11 -19.67 -25.86
N SER A 465 4.73 -20.85 -25.32
CA SER A 465 3.38 -21.12 -24.83
C SER A 465 3.42 -21.81 -23.49
N LYS A 466 2.67 -21.30 -22.53
CA LYS A 466 2.54 -21.81 -21.18
C LYS A 466 1.09 -21.82 -20.74
N PHE A 467 0.68 -22.88 -20.06
CA PHE A 467 -0.56 -22.96 -19.29
C PHE A 467 -0.24 -23.03 -17.81
N TYR A 468 -1.10 -22.50 -16.95
CA TYR A 468 -0.98 -22.67 -15.50
C TYR A 468 -2.34 -22.78 -14.83
N SER A 469 -2.35 -23.43 -13.67
CA SER A 469 -3.49 -23.42 -12.74
C SER A 469 -2.98 -23.20 -11.31
N PHE A 470 -3.78 -22.50 -10.54
CA PHE A 470 -3.51 -22.19 -9.14
C PHE A 470 -4.78 -22.42 -8.31
N LEU A 471 -4.62 -23.05 -7.16
CA LEU A 471 -5.67 -23.22 -6.15
C LEU A 471 -5.10 -22.82 -4.79
N GLY A 472 -5.81 -21.98 -4.05
CA GLY A 472 -5.33 -21.52 -2.75
C GLY A 472 -6.44 -21.14 -1.80
N LEU A 473 -6.10 -21.23 -0.51
CA LEU A 473 -6.89 -20.75 0.62
C LEU A 473 -6.11 -19.66 1.34
N SER A 474 -6.80 -18.58 1.72
CA SER A 474 -6.20 -17.51 2.50
C SER A 474 -7.19 -16.90 3.47
N HIS A 475 -6.66 -16.36 4.57
CA HIS A 475 -7.44 -15.70 5.62
C HIS A 475 -6.87 -14.31 5.92
N ARG A 476 -7.73 -13.43 6.45
CA ARG A 476 -7.35 -12.10 6.91
C ARG A 476 -8.13 -11.75 8.19
N GLU A 477 -7.45 -11.22 9.19
CA GLU A 477 -8.06 -10.66 10.40
C GLU A 477 -8.74 -9.32 10.12
N PRO A 478 -9.75 -8.92 10.91
CA PRO A 478 -10.35 -7.59 10.87
C PRO A 478 -9.32 -6.50 11.25
N VAL A 479 -9.55 -5.29 10.77
CA VAL A 479 -8.74 -4.10 11.08
C VAL A 479 -9.28 -3.36 12.31
N ARG A 480 -8.54 -2.36 12.80
CA ARG A 480 -8.92 -1.57 13.97
C ARG A 480 -10.33 -0.97 13.85
N SER A 481 -10.66 -0.33 12.74
CA SER A 481 -11.96 0.30 12.53
C SER A 481 -13.11 -0.71 12.60
N ASP A 482 -12.91 -1.94 12.13
CA ASP A 482 -13.94 -3.00 12.20
C ASP A 482 -14.33 -3.37 13.66
N PHE A 483 -13.44 -3.11 14.65
CA PHE A 483 -13.72 -3.32 16.07
C PHE A 483 -14.27 -2.10 16.80
N LEU A 484 -13.98 -0.90 16.31
CA LEU A 484 -14.21 0.35 17.05
C LEU A 484 -15.30 1.24 16.46
N ASP A 485 -15.70 1.03 15.20
CA ASP A 485 -16.78 1.81 14.60
C ASP A 485 -18.10 1.50 15.30
N GLU A 486 -18.76 2.54 15.81
CA GLU A 486 -19.92 2.44 16.72
C GLU A 486 -21.14 1.75 16.08
N ASP A 487 -21.23 1.80 14.74
CA ASP A 487 -22.30 1.16 13.96
C ASP A 487 -22.03 -0.32 13.63
N ALA A 488 -20.97 -0.93 14.19
CA ALA A 488 -20.69 -2.35 13.98
C ALA A 488 -21.78 -3.21 14.66
N LEU A 489 -22.74 -3.68 13.87
CA LEU A 489 -23.89 -4.47 14.32
C LEU A 489 -23.51 -5.84 14.95
N SER A 490 -22.24 -6.26 14.83
CA SER A 490 -21.73 -7.52 15.37
C SER A 490 -20.20 -7.49 15.50
N GLN A 491 -19.66 -8.36 16.36
CA GLN A 491 -18.21 -8.60 16.45
C GLN A 491 -17.66 -9.05 15.09
N PRO A 492 -16.63 -8.36 14.53
CA PRO A 492 -16.10 -8.71 13.22
C PRO A 492 -15.40 -10.08 13.24
N ARG A 493 -15.64 -10.85 12.18
CA ARG A 493 -15.04 -12.17 11.95
C ARG A 493 -13.94 -12.09 10.90
N PRO A 494 -12.90 -12.96 10.97
CA PRO A 494 -11.86 -13.04 9.94
C PRO A 494 -12.45 -13.45 8.59
N GLU A 495 -11.96 -12.82 7.53
CA GLU A 495 -12.30 -13.18 6.17
C GLU A 495 -11.57 -14.46 5.74
N LYS A 496 -12.23 -15.28 4.93
CA LYS A 496 -11.67 -16.49 4.33
C LYS A 496 -11.97 -16.51 2.85
N VAL A 497 -10.97 -16.81 2.00
CA VAL A 497 -11.13 -16.88 0.55
C VAL A 497 -10.54 -18.16 -0.03
N TYR A 498 -11.32 -18.83 -0.87
CA TYR A 498 -10.86 -19.87 -1.80
C TYR A 498 -10.66 -19.22 -3.17
N ASN A 499 -9.50 -19.42 -3.78
CA ASN A 499 -9.16 -18.85 -5.08
C ASN A 499 -8.72 -19.94 -6.05
N LEU A 500 -9.35 -19.98 -7.23
CA LEU A 500 -8.96 -20.80 -8.37
C LEU A 500 -8.56 -19.87 -9.52
N GLU A 501 -7.43 -20.14 -10.16
CA GLU A 501 -6.99 -19.44 -11.38
C GLU A 501 -6.55 -20.41 -12.45
N LEU A 502 -6.88 -20.08 -13.71
CA LEU A 502 -6.43 -20.80 -14.91
C LEU A 502 -5.89 -19.76 -15.89
N GLY A 503 -4.63 -19.91 -16.29
CA GLY A 503 -3.97 -18.95 -17.15
C GLY A 503 -3.32 -19.58 -18.37
N TYR A 504 -3.30 -18.82 -19.45
CA TYR A 504 -2.62 -19.17 -20.70
C TYR A 504 -1.80 -17.98 -21.19
N GLU A 505 -0.55 -18.24 -21.54
CA GLU A 505 0.38 -17.25 -22.09
C GLU A 505 0.90 -17.74 -23.44
N LYS A 506 0.93 -16.84 -24.41
CA LYS A 506 1.47 -17.11 -25.75
C LYS A 506 2.29 -15.94 -26.25
N LYS A 507 3.53 -16.21 -26.67
CA LYS A 507 4.41 -15.25 -27.32
C LYS A 507 4.61 -15.61 -28.78
N TRP A 508 4.42 -14.62 -29.66
CA TRP A 508 4.79 -14.67 -31.06
C TRP A 508 5.98 -13.70 -31.29
N THR A 509 6.46 -13.64 -32.48
CA THR A 509 7.57 -12.74 -32.83
C THR A 509 7.23 -11.25 -32.58
N SER A 510 6.00 -10.86 -32.89
CA SER A 510 5.53 -9.46 -32.79
C SER A 510 4.38 -9.25 -31.81
N SER A 511 3.98 -10.28 -31.05
CA SER A 511 2.82 -10.20 -30.20
C SER A 511 2.97 -11.07 -28.94
N GLU A 512 2.34 -10.66 -27.86
CA GLU A 512 2.19 -11.45 -26.63
C GLU A 512 0.75 -11.38 -26.15
N LEU A 513 0.16 -12.53 -25.85
CA LEU A 513 -1.18 -12.67 -25.29
C LEU A 513 -1.09 -13.39 -23.94
N LYS A 514 -1.77 -12.84 -22.94
CA LYS A 514 -1.99 -13.49 -21.65
C LYS A 514 -3.49 -13.46 -21.35
N VAL A 515 -4.03 -14.59 -20.97
CA VAL A 515 -5.41 -14.75 -20.51
C VAL A 515 -5.39 -15.42 -19.16
N ASN A 516 -6.16 -14.90 -18.22
CA ASN A 516 -6.36 -15.50 -16.91
C ASN A 516 -7.86 -15.53 -16.58
N VAL A 517 -8.38 -16.68 -16.20
CA VAL A 517 -9.74 -16.85 -15.67
C VAL A 517 -9.61 -17.15 -14.19
N PHE A 518 -10.43 -16.51 -13.36
CA PHE A 518 -10.36 -16.67 -11.92
C PHE A 518 -11.75 -16.81 -11.29
N ALA A 519 -11.79 -17.49 -10.15
CA ALA A 519 -12.94 -17.57 -9.26
C ALA A 519 -12.47 -17.49 -7.81
N MET A 520 -12.99 -16.51 -7.08
CA MET A 520 -12.70 -16.26 -5.67
C MET A 520 -14.00 -16.34 -4.88
N TYR A 521 -14.10 -17.29 -3.97
CA TYR A 521 -15.26 -17.49 -3.10
C TYR A 521 -14.91 -17.13 -1.67
N PHE A 522 -15.64 -16.17 -1.11
CA PHE A 522 -15.42 -15.64 0.23
C PHE A 522 -16.46 -16.17 1.22
N ILE A 523 -15.99 -16.40 2.43
CA ILE A 523 -16.78 -16.63 3.64
C ILE A 523 -16.44 -15.49 4.61
N ASP A 524 -17.45 -14.91 5.24
CA ASP A 524 -17.32 -13.81 6.21
C ASP A 524 -16.59 -12.58 5.66
N GLN A 525 -16.77 -12.25 4.37
CA GLN A 525 -16.15 -11.06 3.80
C GLN A 525 -16.67 -9.80 4.49
N LEU A 526 -15.76 -8.88 4.87
CA LEU A 526 -16.09 -7.54 5.37
C LEU A 526 -16.38 -6.63 4.18
N VAL A 527 -17.62 -6.19 4.04
CA VAL A 527 -18.07 -5.32 2.95
C VAL A 527 -18.58 -3.98 3.48
N PRO A 528 -18.44 -2.87 2.71
CA PRO A 528 -19.01 -1.58 3.10
C PRO A 528 -20.52 -1.65 3.30
N THR A 529 -21.03 -1.04 4.38
CA THR A 529 -22.46 -0.94 4.68
C THR A 529 -23.18 0.18 3.92
N GLY A 530 -22.41 1.13 3.37
CA GLY A 530 -22.90 2.41 2.84
C GLY A 530 -22.68 3.59 3.78
N ASN A 531 -22.46 3.33 5.06
CA ASN A 531 -22.10 4.35 6.05
C ASN A 531 -20.60 4.65 6.04
N ILE A 532 -20.25 5.85 6.48
CA ILE A 532 -18.86 6.29 6.66
C ILE A 532 -18.63 6.69 8.12
N ASN A 533 -17.41 6.50 8.59
CA ASN A 533 -17.01 6.99 9.91
C ASN A 533 -16.61 8.47 9.88
N THR A 534 -16.16 9.01 11.00
CA THR A 534 -15.83 10.44 11.19
C THR A 534 -14.67 10.96 10.33
N VAL A 535 -13.93 10.07 9.65
CA VAL A 535 -12.85 10.42 8.70
C VAL A 535 -13.19 9.99 7.27
N GLY A 536 -14.48 9.77 6.96
CA GLY A 536 -14.94 9.41 5.62
C GLY A 536 -14.63 7.97 5.19
N ALA A 537 -14.05 7.13 6.05
CA ALA A 537 -13.77 5.74 5.73
C ALA A 537 -15.04 4.87 5.81
N PRO A 538 -15.24 3.90 4.90
CA PRO A 538 -16.41 3.04 4.91
C PRO A 538 -16.50 2.16 6.17
N ILE A 539 -17.64 2.16 6.84
CA ILE A 539 -17.98 1.20 7.90
C ILE A 539 -18.33 -0.13 7.25
N ARG A 540 -17.87 -1.25 7.83
CA ARG A 540 -17.99 -2.57 7.23
C ARG A 540 -18.73 -3.55 8.14
N GLN A 541 -19.33 -4.55 7.49
CA GLN A 541 -19.93 -5.71 8.17
C GLN A 541 -19.56 -7.00 7.44
N ASN A 542 -19.52 -8.13 8.18
CA ASN A 542 -19.34 -9.42 7.56
C ASN A 542 -20.60 -9.85 6.79
N VAL A 543 -20.40 -10.37 5.58
CA VAL A 543 -21.41 -11.09 4.82
C VAL A 543 -21.04 -12.57 4.76
N ASP A 544 -22.03 -13.46 4.93
CA ASP A 544 -21.76 -14.90 5.04
C ASP A 544 -21.09 -15.45 3.79
N LYS A 545 -21.52 -15.01 2.59
CA LYS A 545 -21.02 -15.52 1.31
C LYS A 545 -20.94 -14.41 0.27
N SER A 546 -19.85 -14.39 -0.44
CA SER A 546 -19.68 -13.54 -1.62
C SER A 546 -18.71 -14.18 -2.62
N TYR A 547 -18.73 -13.71 -3.87
CA TYR A 547 -17.77 -14.19 -4.85
C TYR A 547 -17.34 -13.11 -5.83
N ARG A 548 -16.17 -13.33 -6.41
CA ARG A 548 -15.65 -12.64 -7.59
C ARG A 548 -15.22 -13.69 -8.60
N ALA A 549 -15.75 -13.62 -9.81
CA ALA A 549 -15.39 -14.54 -10.88
C ALA A 549 -15.32 -13.79 -12.20
N GLY A 550 -14.26 -14.01 -12.95
CA GLY A 550 -14.04 -13.24 -14.18
C GLY A 550 -12.87 -13.69 -15.01
N ALA A 551 -12.54 -12.87 -15.99
CA ALA A 551 -11.43 -13.06 -16.91
C ALA A 551 -10.62 -11.78 -17.06
N GLU A 552 -9.32 -11.93 -17.21
CA GLU A 552 -8.34 -10.90 -17.52
C GLU A 552 -7.67 -11.25 -18.85
N LEU A 553 -7.49 -10.26 -19.72
CA LEU A 553 -6.79 -10.39 -20.99
C LEU A 553 -5.75 -9.28 -21.07
N GLU A 554 -4.52 -9.62 -21.43
CA GLU A 554 -3.46 -8.69 -21.80
C GLU A 554 -2.98 -9.03 -23.21
N TRP A 555 -2.93 -8.04 -24.09
CA TRP A 555 -2.44 -8.21 -25.44
C TRP A 555 -1.48 -7.09 -25.81
N ASN A 556 -0.29 -7.46 -26.21
CA ASN A 556 0.75 -6.56 -26.71
C ASN A 556 1.05 -6.93 -28.16
N TYR A 557 1.07 -5.93 -29.05
CA TYR A 557 1.39 -6.09 -30.47
C TYR A 557 2.38 -5.02 -30.96
N CYS A 558 3.50 -5.46 -31.51
CA CYS A 558 4.51 -4.59 -32.10
C CYS A 558 4.33 -4.58 -33.62
N PHE A 559 3.74 -3.51 -34.17
CA PHE A 559 3.60 -3.31 -35.62
C PHE A 559 4.97 -3.11 -36.27
N SER A 560 5.85 -2.39 -35.59
CA SER A 560 7.22 -2.11 -35.99
C SER A 560 8.08 -1.75 -34.77
N LYS A 561 9.39 -1.52 -34.96
CA LYS A 561 10.25 -0.98 -33.90
C LYS A 561 9.80 0.40 -33.36
N LYS A 562 8.96 1.11 -34.12
CA LYS A 562 8.51 2.48 -33.80
C LYS A 562 7.05 2.53 -33.32
N LEU A 563 6.27 1.50 -33.56
CA LEU A 563 4.84 1.51 -33.27
C LEU A 563 4.43 0.22 -32.57
N SER A 564 3.89 0.34 -31.38
CA SER A 564 3.32 -0.78 -30.62
C SER A 564 1.95 -0.42 -30.04
N PHE A 565 1.14 -1.44 -29.84
CA PHE A 565 -0.17 -1.36 -29.22
C PHE A 565 -0.21 -2.30 -28.03
N TYR A 566 -0.72 -1.80 -26.89
CA TYR A 566 -1.02 -2.59 -25.70
C TYR A 566 -2.46 -2.41 -25.31
N MET A 567 -3.12 -3.48 -24.92
CA MET A 567 -4.44 -3.41 -24.32
C MET A 567 -4.58 -4.44 -23.21
N ASN A 568 -5.40 -4.12 -22.23
CA ASN A 568 -5.90 -5.10 -21.28
C ASN A 568 -7.40 -4.94 -21.04
N GLN A 569 -8.03 -6.04 -20.62
CA GLN A 569 -9.44 -6.12 -20.28
C GLN A 569 -9.62 -6.93 -19.01
N TYR A 570 -10.45 -6.45 -18.12
CA TYR A 570 -10.95 -7.16 -16.96
C TYR A 570 -12.46 -7.20 -17.03
N LEU A 571 -13.04 -8.39 -16.96
CA LEU A 571 -14.48 -8.63 -16.95
C LEU A 571 -14.81 -9.56 -15.78
N ALA A 572 -15.69 -9.15 -14.87
CA ALA A 572 -16.03 -9.97 -13.71
C ALA A 572 -17.44 -9.73 -13.19
N ALA A 573 -17.99 -10.75 -12.54
CA ALA A 573 -19.13 -10.66 -11.65
C ALA A 573 -18.64 -10.64 -10.20
N ASN A 574 -19.01 -9.58 -9.47
CA ASN A 574 -18.64 -9.35 -8.07
C ASN A 574 -19.93 -9.27 -7.27
N ARG A 575 -20.27 -10.30 -6.49
CA ARG A 575 -21.60 -10.46 -5.88
C ARG A 575 -21.52 -10.86 -4.41
N ILE A 576 -22.41 -10.28 -3.61
CA ILE A 576 -22.79 -10.76 -2.28
C ILE A 576 -24.03 -11.65 -2.46
N LEU A 577 -24.08 -12.76 -1.76
CA LEU A 577 -25.22 -13.69 -1.77
C LEU A 577 -25.98 -13.56 -0.44
N ASP A 578 -27.30 -13.67 -0.52
CA ASP A 578 -28.21 -13.67 0.64
C ASP A 578 -27.99 -12.45 1.56
N TYR A 579 -27.90 -11.25 0.96
CA TYR A 579 -27.59 -10.01 1.69
C TYR A 579 -28.82 -9.41 2.34
N LYS A 580 -28.68 -9.10 3.64
CA LYS A 580 -29.68 -8.37 4.41
C LYS A 580 -29.21 -6.94 4.63
N ASN A 581 -29.94 -5.98 4.08
CA ASN A 581 -29.70 -4.57 4.29
C ASN A 581 -30.70 -4.03 5.31
N TYR A 582 -30.22 -3.23 6.25
CA TYR A 582 -31.03 -2.54 7.24
C TYR A 582 -31.08 -1.06 6.88
N LEU A 583 -32.23 -0.59 6.39
CA LEU A 583 -32.47 0.83 6.22
C LEU A 583 -32.91 1.40 7.57
N ILE A 584 -32.02 2.12 8.22
CA ILE A 584 -32.31 2.77 9.49
C ILE A 584 -33.00 4.11 9.18
N ALA A 585 -34.24 4.28 9.60
CA ALA A 585 -34.93 5.55 9.57
C ALA A 585 -34.66 6.32 10.86
N TYR A 586 -34.49 7.65 10.74
CA TYR A 586 -34.30 8.54 11.85
C TYR A 586 -35.53 9.46 12.00
N ASN A 587 -35.86 9.84 13.23
CA ASN A 587 -36.84 10.84 13.49
C ASN A 587 -36.29 12.21 13.09
N GLU A 588 -37.09 13.02 12.36
CA GLU A 588 -36.67 14.36 11.91
C GLU A 588 -36.45 15.32 13.09
N SER A 589 -37.11 15.10 14.22
CA SER A 589 -37.10 16.01 15.36
C SER A 589 -35.86 15.93 16.26
N ASP A 590 -35.25 14.76 16.37
CA ASP A 590 -34.17 14.49 17.34
C ASP A 590 -33.06 13.56 16.81
N TYR A 591 -33.17 13.15 15.54
CA TYR A 591 -32.27 12.20 14.87
C TYR A 591 -32.11 10.86 15.60
N SER A 592 -33.06 10.51 16.50
CA SER A 592 -33.11 9.19 17.10
C SER A 592 -33.54 8.13 16.09
N VAL A 593 -33.11 6.88 16.29
CA VAL A 593 -33.47 5.75 15.41
C VAL A 593 -34.98 5.50 15.50
N ASN A 594 -35.67 5.59 14.38
CA ASN A 594 -37.08 5.23 14.26
C ASN A 594 -37.20 3.74 13.90
N VAL A 595 -37.29 2.90 14.92
CA VAL A 595 -37.39 1.43 14.76
C VAL A 595 -38.61 1.03 13.93
N SER A 596 -39.72 1.76 14.07
CA SER A 596 -40.96 1.45 13.35
C SER A 596 -40.91 1.76 11.85
N ALA A 597 -40.09 2.73 11.46
CA ALA A 597 -39.88 3.12 10.06
C ALA A 597 -38.64 2.45 9.46
N SER A 598 -37.84 1.73 10.26
CA SER A 598 -36.66 1.00 9.78
C SER A 598 -37.12 -0.27 9.06
N GLU A 599 -36.53 -0.53 7.89
CA GLU A 599 -36.90 -1.64 7.02
C GLU A 599 -35.72 -2.59 6.80
N GLN A 600 -36.00 -3.89 6.80
CA GLN A 600 -35.05 -4.91 6.40
C GLN A 600 -35.33 -5.35 4.96
N ILE A 601 -34.40 -5.06 4.07
CA ILE A 601 -34.49 -5.47 2.67
C ILE A 601 -33.59 -6.68 2.45
N TYR A 602 -34.16 -7.73 1.86
CA TYR A 602 -33.45 -8.96 1.50
C TYR A 602 -33.13 -9.00 0.01
N TYR A 603 -31.87 -9.26 -0.31
CA TYR A 603 -31.39 -9.47 -1.66
C TYR A 603 -30.80 -10.88 -1.80
N THR A 604 -31.33 -11.69 -2.69
CA THR A 604 -30.72 -13.00 -3.02
C THR A 604 -29.32 -12.85 -3.61
N SER A 605 -29.07 -11.76 -4.33
CA SER A 605 -27.75 -11.39 -4.84
C SER A 605 -27.67 -9.89 -5.09
N THR A 606 -26.59 -9.25 -4.63
CA THR A 606 -26.32 -7.82 -4.91
C THR A 606 -24.86 -7.61 -5.30
N SER A 607 -24.56 -6.47 -5.94
CA SER A 607 -23.20 -6.11 -6.33
C SER A 607 -22.37 -5.68 -5.11
N ILE A 608 -21.08 -6.02 -5.13
CA ILE A 608 -20.13 -5.51 -4.13
C ILE A 608 -19.77 -4.06 -4.51
N ALA A 609 -19.86 -3.13 -3.54
CA ALA A 609 -19.49 -1.74 -3.75
C ALA A 609 -18.02 -1.61 -4.21
N PHE A 610 -17.70 -0.56 -4.97
CA PHE A 610 -16.38 -0.26 -5.53
C PHE A 610 -15.75 -1.38 -6.36
N SER A 611 -16.57 -2.33 -6.85
CA SER A 611 -16.11 -3.49 -7.62
C SER A 611 -16.70 -3.45 -9.03
N PRO A 612 -16.10 -2.69 -9.98
CA PRO A 612 -16.58 -2.61 -11.35
C PRO A 612 -16.55 -3.97 -12.03
N SER A 613 -17.52 -4.21 -12.89
CA SER A 613 -17.60 -5.45 -13.67
C SER A 613 -16.72 -5.42 -14.93
N TRP A 614 -16.28 -4.22 -15.33
CA TRP A 614 -15.45 -4.04 -16.52
C TRP A 614 -14.41 -2.94 -16.26
N ILE A 615 -13.13 -3.26 -16.51
CA ILE A 615 -12.01 -2.31 -16.54
C ILE A 615 -11.26 -2.55 -17.84
N SER A 616 -10.95 -1.48 -18.57
CA SER A 616 -10.29 -1.53 -19.86
C SER A 616 -9.18 -0.47 -19.92
N TYR A 617 -8.05 -0.84 -20.49
CA TYR A 617 -6.98 0.07 -20.83
C TYR A 617 -6.46 -0.24 -22.24
N ALA A 618 -6.15 0.79 -23.02
CA ALA A 618 -5.50 0.67 -24.31
C ALA A 618 -4.48 1.79 -24.51
N GLU A 619 -3.34 1.44 -25.06
CA GLU A 619 -2.22 2.36 -25.35
C GLU A 619 -1.67 2.11 -26.75
N LEU A 620 -1.52 3.18 -27.52
CA LEU A 620 -0.78 3.19 -28.77
C LEU A 620 0.50 3.99 -28.56
N LYS A 621 1.67 3.34 -28.61
CA LYS A 621 2.97 3.96 -28.42
C LYS A 621 3.68 4.13 -29.74
N TYR A 622 3.99 5.39 -30.09
CA TYR A 622 4.74 5.74 -31.28
C TYR A 622 6.05 6.44 -30.91
N SER A 623 7.18 5.86 -31.31
CA SER A 623 8.54 6.40 -31.08
C SER A 623 9.18 6.70 -32.44
N PRO A 624 9.07 7.94 -32.95
CA PRO A 624 9.54 8.29 -34.32
C PRO A 624 11.06 8.22 -34.46
N TRP A 625 11.78 8.41 -33.36
CA TRP A 625 13.23 8.31 -33.34
C TRP A 625 13.69 7.09 -32.58
N SER A 626 14.61 6.30 -33.13
CA SER A 626 15.32 5.25 -32.42
C SER A 626 16.40 5.88 -31.55
N HIS A 627 16.27 5.74 -30.25
CA HIS A 627 17.39 6.02 -29.34
C HIS A 627 18.32 4.83 -29.26
#